data_7731aa6d1501fa34d470f97b5d510965
#
_entry.id   7731aa6d1501fa34d470f97b5d510965
#
_cell.length_a   1.000
_cell.length_b   1.000
_cell.length_c   1.000
_cell.angle_alpha   90.00
_cell.angle_beta   90.00
_cell.angle_gamma   90.00
#
_symmetry.space_group_name_H-M   'P 1'
#
loop_
_entity.id
_entity.type
_entity.pdbx_description
1 polymer ?
#
loop_
_entity_poly.entity_id
_entity_poly.type
_entity_poly.pdbx_seq_one_letter_code
_entity_poly.pdbx_strand_id
1 'polypeptide(L)'
;MSPSGLELVEVGFDEDGLAVVSDLLFATQPEWVRSPELMLAQRPLDPEMRRVIARLDGVPVGVGTVGRIWVYPPDYPALWCELGVLPEHRRQGVGSALLAWASGVCREKGKAELNVPCSDGRPDGLAFLRHRGFTEFDRMACVELPLAGLAAPEVRLPAGVEITSLAARPDLRPSAYEAAVEIFAALPDPDPVEAGTFEEWSVRDVDVPNGPLDGYLLAVADDAVVGYCRLLLQERGRSVGHMMTGTRSAWQGRGIAQALKNAAIGWAIAAGAERMTTENAVGNEPMRAINRKLGFVPAPDFVELRGLL
;
A
#
# COMPACT_ATOMS: atom_id res chain seq x y z
N MET A 1 -11.30 -26.71 16.08
CA MET A 1 -10.24 -27.75 16.09
C MET A 1 -9.32 -27.42 14.93
N SER A 2 -8.02 -27.33 15.18
CA SER A 2 -7.01 -27.21 14.10
C SER A 2 -6.98 -28.49 13.28
N PRO A 3 -6.73 -28.40 11.96
CA PRO A 3 -6.59 -29.59 11.12
C PRO A 3 -5.44 -30.48 11.64
N SER A 4 -5.56 -31.80 11.46
CA SER A 4 -4.44 -32.72 11.72
C SER A 4 -3.30 -32.38 10.76
N GLY A 5 -2.06 -32.35 11.26
CA GLY A 5 -0.87 -32.01 10.46
C GLY A 5 -0.66 -30.51 10.17
N LEU A 6 -1.49 -29.60 10.72
CA LEU A 6 -1.28 -28.18 10.56
C LEU A 6 -0.26 -27.66 11.59
N GLU A 7 0.79 -27.05 11.09
CA GLU A 7 1.80 -26.35 11.86
C GLU A 7 1.86 -24.86 11.46
N LEU A 8 2.08 -23.99 12.46
CA LEU A 8 2.36 -22.57 12.24
C LEU A 8 3.82 -22.32 12.58
N VAL A 9 4.63 -21.97 11.57
CA VAL A 9 6.06 -21.73 11.69
C VAL A 9 6.33 -20.25 11.56
N GLU A 10 6.79 -19.62 12.63
CA GLU A 10 7.16 -18.21 12.59
C GLU A 10 8.42 -17.99 11.76
N VAL A 11 8.44 -16.89 11.03
CA VAL A 11 9.52 -16.49 10.12
C VAL A 11 10.04 -15.12 10.54
N GLY A 12 11.35 -15.05 10.69
CA GLY A 12 12.06 -13.80 10.96
C GLY A 12 12.32 -12.98 9.68
N PHE A 13 13.47 -12.33 9.68
CA PHE A 13 13.96 -11.57 8.52
C PHE A 13 15.09 -12.34 7.78
N ASP A 14 15.01 -13.68 7.76
CA ASP A 14 15.90 -14.51 6.95
C ASP A 14 15.39 -14.62 5.51
N GLU A 15 16.30 -14.66 4.54
CA GLU A 15 15.97 -14.61 3.11
C GLU A 15 15.10 -15.78 2.65
N ASP A 16 15.39 -16.99 3.10
CA ASP A 16 14.66 -18.21 2.69
C ASP A 16 13.21 -18.17 3.20
N GLY A 17 13.01 -17.76 4.45
CA GLY A 17 11.70 -17.62 5.05
C GLY A 17 10.89 -16.52 4.36
N LEU A 18 11.51 -15.37 4.10
CA LEU A 18 10.85 -14.25 3.39
C LEU A 18 10.53 -14.59 1.93
N ALA A 19 11.32 -15.42 1.26
CA ALA A 19 11.00 -15.89 -0.09
C ALA A 19 9.71 -16.71 -0.10
N VAL A 20 9.54 -17.66 0.84
CA VAL A 20 8.31 -18.46 0.97
C VAL A 20 7.11 -17.56 1.32
N VAL A 21 7.28 -16.58 2.22
CA VAL A 21 6.23 -15.60 2.55
C VAL A 21 5.81 -14.81 1.31
N SER A 22 6.80 -14.32 0.53
CA SER A 22 6.57 -13.58 -0.71
C SER A 22 5.77 -14.40 -1.73
N ASP A 23 6.16 -15.66 -1.96
CA ASP A 23 5.48 -16.54 -2.91
C ASP A 23 4.03 -16.82 -2.50
N LEU A 24 3.78 -17.08 -1.21
CA LEU A 24 2.43 -17.30 -0.69
C LEU A 24 1.55 -16.04 -0.77
N LEU A 25 2.12 -14.87 -0.46
CA LEU A 25 1.41 -13.59 -0.60
C LEU A 25 1.08 -13.31 -2.07
N PHE A 26 2.04 -13.50 -2.97
CA PHE A 26 1.79 -13.33 -4.41
C PHE A 26 0.71 -14.28 -4.94
N ALA A 27 0.72 -15.55 -4.50
CA ALA A 27 -0.29 -16.54 -4.90
C ALA A 27 -1.69 -16.26 -4.33
N THR A 28 -1.79 -15.58 -3.21
CA THR A 28 -3.07 -15.31 -2.52
C THR A 28 -3.56 -13.88 -2.67
N GLN A 29 -2.66 -12.92 -2.90
CA GLN A 29 -2.93 -11.47 -2.95
C GLN A 29 -1.99 -10.79 -3.95
N PRO A 30 -2.10 -11.07 -5.25
CA PRO A 30 -1.17 -10.61 -6.30
C PRO A 30 -1.17 -9.08 -6.48
N GLU A 31 -2.16 -8.37 -5.94
CA GLU A 31 -2.27 -6.91 -6.01
C GLU A 31 -1.19 -6.19 -5.18
N TRP A 32 -0.66 -6.86 -4.16
CA TRP A 32 0.35 -6.30 -3.28
C TRP A 32 1.72 -6.92 -3.56
N VAL A 33 2.68 -6.10 -3.93
CA VAL A 33 4.08 -6.56 -4.06
C VAL A 33 4.70 -6.64 -2.67
N ARG A 34 5.17 -7.83 -2.34
CA ARG A 34 5.83 -8.14 -1.06
C ARG A 34 7.11 -8.94 -1.34
N SER A 35 8.08 -8.33 -2.05
CA SER A 35 9.36 -9.01 -2.27
C SER A 35 10.18 -9.10 -0.98
N PRO A 36 11.07 -10.10 -0.85
CA PRO A 36 11.98 -10.21 0.30
C PRO A 36 12.78 -8.93 0.54
N GLU A 37 13.28 -8.29 -0.54
CA GLU A 37 14.05 -7.05 -0.47
C GLU A 37 13.21 -5.91 0.10
N LEU A 38 11.94 -5.79 -0.31
CA LEU A 38 11.02 -4.78 0.23
C LEU A 38 10.74 -5.03 1.72
N MET A 39 10.49 -6.29 2.11
CA MET A 39 10.25 -6.64 3.51
C MET A 39 11.48 -6.36 4.39
N LEU A 40 12.69 -6.59 3.87
CA LEU A 40 13.94 -6.26 4.56
C LEU A 40 14.16 -4.74 4.65
N ALA A 41 13.92 -4.00 3.57
CA ALA A 41 14.07 -2.54 3.56
C ALA A 41 13.10 -1.86 4.54
N GLN A 42 11.90 -2.42 4.74
CA GLN A 42 10.89 -1.91 5.65
C GLN A 42 11.05 -2.34 7.11
N ARG A 43 12.03 -3.22 7.41
CA ARG A 43 12.29 -3.68 8.79
C ARG A 43 12.48 -2.55 9.81
N PRO A 44 13.15 -1.42 9.51
CA PRO A 44 13.30 -0.31 10.47
C PRO A 44 11.97 0.32 10.91
N LEU A 45 10.92 0.23 10.10
CA LEU A 45 9.59 0.79 10.42
C LEU A 45 8.85 -0.03 11.49
N ASP A 46 9.06 -1.35 11.49
CA ASP A 46 8.48 -2.26 12.49
C ASP A 46 9.40 -3.50 12.65
N PRO A 47 10.49 -3.38 13.46
CA PRO A 47 11.39 -4.49 13.71
C PRO A 47 10.73 -5.66 14.45
N GLU A 48 9.57 -5.43 15.05
CA GLU A 48 8.78 -6.43 15.76
C GLU A 48 7.62 -7.02 14.94
N MET A 49 7.55 -6.71 13.66
CA MET A 49 6.56 -7.31 12.76
C MET A 49 6.71 -8.84 12.77
N ARG A 50 5.60 -9.53 12.99
CA ARG A 50 5.54 -11.00 13.06
C ARG A 50 5.00 -11.58 11.77
N ARG A 51 5.62 -12.67 11.33
CA ARG A 51 5.18 -13.42 10.14
C ARG A 51 5.10 -14.89 10.47
N VAL A 52 4.15 -15.59 9.87
CA VAL A 52 3.96 -17.03 10.06
C VAL A 52 3.63 -17.71 8.74
N ILE A 53 4.20 -18.88 8.52
CA ILE A 53 3.84 -19.79 7.43
C ILE A 53 2.99 -20.91 8.04
N ALA A 54 1.79 -21.13 7.52
CA ALA A 54 1.00 -22.30 7.80
C ALA A 54 1.45 -23.45 6.89
N ARG A 55 1.87 -24.56 7.50
CA ARG A 55 2.25 -25.79 6.80
C ARG A 55 1.25 -26.91 7.10
N LEU A 56 0.81 -27.58 6.08
CA LEU A 56 -0.06 -28.77 6.22
C LEU A 56 0.77 -29.98 5.74
N ASP A 57 1.04 -30.91 6.64
CA ASP A 57 1.94 -32.07 6.40
C ASP A 57 3.30 -31.62 5.82
N GLY A 58 3.86 -30.52 6.35
CA GLY A 58 5.14 -29.95 5.93
C GLY A 58 5.08 -29.03 4.71
N VAL A 59 3.97 -29.00 3.96
CA VAL A 59 3.82 -28.17 2.75
C VAL A 59 3.32 -26.77 3.13
N PRO A 60 3.94 -25.68 2.65
CA PRO A 60 3.44 -24.31 2.85
C PRO A 60 2.11 -24.12 2.14
N VAL A 61 1.04 -23.74 2.86
CA VAL A 61 -0.32 -23.61 2.33
C VAL A 61 -0.98 -22.27 2.67
N GLY A 62 -0.35 -21.48 3.54
CA GLY A 62 -0.89 -20.18 3.92
C GLY A 62 0.14 -19.34 4.66
N VAL A 63 -0.18 -18.07 4.82
CA VAL A 63 0.69 -17.05 5.37
C VAL A 63 -0.10 -16.06 6.22
N GLY A 64 0.52 -15.55 7.27
CA GLY A 64 0.02 -14.46 8.08
C GLY A 64 1.11 -13.45 8.39
N THR A 65 0.78 -12.17 8.35
CA THR A 65 1.64 -11.06 8.78
C THR A 65 0.86 -10.17 9.72
N VAL A 66 1.49 -9.73 10.81
CA VAL A 66 0.92 -8.77 11.77
C VAL A 66 1.97 -7.74 12.11
N GLY A 67 1.63 -6.47 12.01
CA GLY A 67 2.54 -5.38 12.29
C GLY A 67 1.84 -4.06 12.57
N ARG A 68 2.64 -3.03 12.82
CA ARG A 68 2.19 -1.65 12.99
C ARG A 68 1.60 -1.10 11.71
N ILE A 69 0.61 -0.24 11.83
CA ILE A 69 0.11 0.58 10.71
C ILE A 69 0.95 1.86 10.70
N TRP A 70 1.85 1.98 9.72
CA TRP A 70 2.94 2.97 9.73
C TRP A 70 2.50 4.43 9.59
N VAL A 71 1.29 4.67 9.15
CA VAL A 71 0.74 6.04 9.03
C VAL A 71 -0.01 6.51 10.27
N TYR A 72 -0.18 5.61 11.26
CA TYR A 72 -0.77 5.94 12.54
C TYR A 72 0.29 6.00 13.66
N PRO A 73 0.04 6.77 14.74
CA PRO A 73 0.98 6.87 15.83
C PRO A 73 1.23 5.50 16.51
N PRO A 74 2.37 5.31 17.19
CA PRO A 74 2.74 4.01 17.79
C PRO A 74 1.75 3.46 18.82
N ASP A 75 0.99 4.33 19.49
CA ASP A 75 -0.03 3.96 20.47
C ASP A 75 -1.40 3.65 19.86
N TYR A 76 -1.56 3.76 18.55
CA TYR A 76 -2.79 3.41 17.85
C TYR A 76 -3.29 2.03 18.27
N PRO A 77 -4.61 1.84 18.57
CA PRO A 77 -5.13 0.65 19.24
C PRO A 77 -5.15 -0.61 18.38
N ALA A 78 -4.98 -0.50 17.06
CA ALA A 78 -5.02 -1.61 16.12
C ALA A 78 -3.65 -1.97 15.56
N LEU A 79 -3.49 -3.24 15.16
CA LEU A 79 -2.42 -3.70 14.28
C LEU A 79 -2.98 -4.03 12.90
N TRP A 80 -2.17 -3.81 11.88
CA TRP A 80 -2.45 -4.31 10.53
C TRP A 80 -2.21 -5.81 10.47
N CYS A 81 -3.06 -6.52 9.75
CA CYS A 81 -2.95 -7.96 9.56
C CYS A 81 -3.26 -8.35 8.12
N GLU A 82 -2.43 -9.18 7.55
CA GLU A 82 -2.59 -9.78 6.23
C GLU A 82 -2.61 -11.30 6.36
N LEU A 83 -3.62 -11.96 5.80
CA LEU A 83 -3.78 -13.41 5.85
C LEU A 83 -4.04 -13.96 4.45
N GLY A 84 -3.28 -14.97 4.05
CA GLY A 84 -3.44 -15.67 2.78
C GLY A 84 -3.53 -17.18 2.97
N VAL A 85 -4.44 -17.84 2.23
CA VAL A 85 -4.54 -19.30 2.15
C VAL A 85 -4.70 -19.68 0.69
N LEU A 86 -3.84 -20.58 0.21
CA LEU A 86 -3.90 -21.09 -1.15
C LEU A 86 -5.31 -21.66 -1.46
N PRO A 87 -5.87 -21.40 -2.65
CA PRO A 87 -7.25 -21.76 -2.96
C PRO A 87 -7.62 -23.22 -2.66
N GLU A 88 -6.73 -24.15 -3.02
CA GLU A 88 -6.90 -25.60 -2.85
C GLU A 88 -6.88 -26.06 -1.39
N HIS A 89 -6.35 -25.21 -0.49
CA HIS A 89 -6.26 -25.49 0.96
C HIS A 89 -7.27 -24.68 1.80
N ARG A 90 -8.19 -23.98 1.14
CA ARG A 90 -9.28 -23.27 1.84
C ARG A 90 -10.30 -24.24 2.45
N ARG A 91 -11.09 -23.74 3.39
CA ARG A 91 -12.15 -24.51 4.11
C ARG A 91 -11.65 -25.71 4.94
N GLN A 92 -10.34 -25.79 5.15
CA GLN A 92 -9.68 -26.83 5.97
C GLN A 92 -9.23 -26.31 7.34
N GLY A 93 -9.68 -25.12 7.78
CA GLY A 93 -9.35 -24.56 9.10
C GLY A 93 -8.06 -23.71 9.13
N VAL A 94 -7.25 -23.70 8.06
CA VAL A 94 -5.98 -22.95 7.98
C VAL A 94 -6.18 -21.46 8.27
N GLY A 95 -7.13 -20.80 7.60
CA GLY A 95 -7.43 -19.39 7.84
C GLY A 95 -7.88 -19.09 9.29
N SER A 96 -8.58 -20.02 9.93
CA SER A 96 -8.97 -19.86 11.34
C SER A 96 -7.77 -19.94 12.28
N ALA A 97 -6.81 -20.82 12.00
CA ALA A 97 -5.57 -20.93 12.77
C ALA A 97 -4.69 -19.67 12.60
N LEU A 98 -4.56 -19.17 11.36
CA LEU A 98 -3.83 -17.93 11.08
C LEU A 98 -4.45 -16.72 11.79
N LEU A 99 -5.79 -16.58 11.76
CA LEU A 99 -6.46 -15.48 12.47
C LEU A 99 -6.32 -15.62 14.00
N ALA A 100 -6.38 -16.83 14.54
CA ALA A 100 -6.17 -17.06 15.96
C ALA A 100 -4.74 -16.68 16.38
N TRP A 101 -3.73 -17.03 15.57
CA TRP A 101 -2.35 -16.59 15.76
C TRP A 101 -2.25 -15.07 15.73
N ALA A 102 -2.79 -14.41 14.70
CA ALA A 102 -2.76 -12.96 14.56
C ALA A 102 -3.41 -12.25 15.77
N SER A 103 -4.55 -12.78 16.23
CA SER A 103 -5.21 -12.28 17.44
C SER A 103 -4.36 -12.47 18.70
N GLY A 104 -3.61 -13.56 18.80
CA GLY A 104 -2.64 -13.81 19.87
C GLY A 104 -1.54 -12.76 19.87
N VAL A 105 -0.90 -12.52 18.72
CA VAL A 105 0.14 -11.48 18.56
C VAL A 105 -0.37 -10.10 18.95
N CYS A 106 -1.59 -9.77 18.53
CA CYS A 106 -2.19 -8.46 18.83
C CYS A 106 -2.37 -8.27 20.35
N ARG A 107 -2.90 -9.28 21.06
CA ARG A 107 -3.06 -9.25 22.53
C ARG A 107 -1.71 -9.19 23.26
N GLU A 108 -0.71 -9.95 22.79
CA GLU A 108 0.67 -9.91 23.34
C GLU A 108 1.26 -8.50 23.27
N LYS A 109 0.96 -7.75 22.19
CA LYS A 109 1.37 -6.36 22.01
C LYS A 109 0.46 -5.34 22.71
N GLY A 110 -0.51 -5.79 23.52
CA GLY A 110 -1.44 -4.94 24.26
C GLY A 110 -2.39 -4.14 23.38
N LYS A 111 -2.65 -4.60 22.15
CA LYS A 111 -3.58 -3.96 21.22
C LYS A 111 -4.93 -4.67 21.24
N ALA A 112 -6.00 -3.91 20.96
CA ALA A 112 -7.37 -4.39 21.09
C ALA A 112 -8.01 -4.79 19.74
N GLU A 113 -7.42 -4.36 18.63
CA GLU A 113 -8.04 -4.44 17.32
C GLU A 113 -7.07 -4.95 16.25
N LEU A 114 -7.63 -5.66 15.26
CA LEU A 114 -6.95 -5.98 14.00
C LEU A 114 -7.65 -5.26 12.84
N ASN A 115 -6.86 -4.56 12.02
CA ASN A 115 -7.29 -4.05 10.73
C ASN A 115 -6.83 -5.03 9.64
N VAL A 116 -7.77 -5.51 8.83
CA VAL A 116 -7.52 -6.51 7.79
C VAL A 116 -8.06 -6.01 6.46
N PRO A 117 -7.20 -5.59 5.51
CA PRO A 117 -7.65 -5.27 4.16
C PRO A 117 -8.06 -6.54 3.41
N CYS A 118 -9.14 -6.45 2.66
CA CYS A 118 -9.60 -7.55 1.81
C CYS A 118 -10.20 -6.99 0.53
N SER A 119 -9.75 -7.49 -0.62
CA SER A 119 -10.37 -7.12 -1.90
C SER A 119 -11.80 -7.66 -2.01
N ASP A 120 -12.73 -6.85 -2.50
CA ASP A 120 -14.11 -7.28 -2.75
C ASP A 120 -14.23 -8.24 -3.95
N GLY A 121 -13.17 -8.34 -4.76
CA GLY A 121 -12.97 -9.44 -5.70
C GLY A 121 -12.78 -10.81 -5.04
N ARG A 122 -12.66 -10.86 -3.71
CA ARG A 122 -12.52 -12.09 -2.89
C ARG A 122 -13.67 -12.24 -1.90
N PRO A 123 -14.90 -12.55 -2.37
CA PRO A 123 -16.08 -12.62 -1.52
C PRO A 123 -15.96 -13.64 -0.38
N ASP A 124 -15.22 -14.75 -0.59
CA ASP A 124 -14.95 -15.75 0.45
C ASP A 124 -14.13 -15.18 1.61
N GLY A 125 -13.14 -14.32 1.31
CA GLY A 125 -12.33 -13.63 2.31
C GLY A 125 -13.16 -12.65 3.14
N LEU A 126 -13.99 -11.84 2.47
CA LEU A 126 -14.93 -10.93 3.15
C LEU A 126 -15.92 -11.69 4.03
N ALA A 127 -16.52 -12.77 3.51
CA ALA A 127 -17.44 -13.61 4.28
C ALA A 127 -16.74 -14.24 5.50
N PHE A 128 -15.50 -14.73 5.33
CA PHE A 128 -14.70 -15.30 6.42
C PHE A 128 -14.49 -14.31 7.57
N LEU A 129 -14.11 -13.06 7.26
CA LEU A 129 -13.88 -12.02 8.26
C LEU A 129 -15.20 -11.55 8.92
N ARG A 130 -16.24 -11.27 8.12
CA ARG A 130 -17.54 -10.84 8.63
C ARG A 130 -18.19 -11.87 9.57
N HIS A 131 -18.11 -13.17 9.28
CA HIS A 131 -18.60 -14.23 10.18
C HIS A 131 -17.83 -14.31 11.50
N ARG A 132 -16.69 -13.63 11.63
CA ARG A 132 -15.89 -13.53 12.85
C ARG A 132 -15.98 -12.19 13.55
N GLY A 133 -16.98 -11.38 13.16
CA GLY A 133 -17.28 -10.12 13.81
C GLY A 133 -16.47 -8.93 13.29
N PHE A 134 -15.69 -9.10 12.21
CA PHE A 134 -15.05 -7.97 11.57
C PHE A 134 -16.08 -7.13 10.81
N THR A 135 -16.00 -5.82 10.99
CA THR A 135 -16.88 -4.82 10.35
C THR A 135 -16.10 -3.92 9.43
N GLU A 136 -16.69 -3.55 8.31
CA GLU A 136 -16.13 -2.57 7.39
C GLU A 136 -16.11 -1.20 8.07
N PHE A 137 -14.94 -0.55 8.11
CA PHE A 137 -14.77 0.79 8.67
C PHE A 137 -14.25 1.80 7.64
N ASP A 138 -13.61 1.31 6.57
CA ASP A 138 -13.19 2.14 5.43
C ASP A 138 -13.19 1.33 4.14
N ARG A 139 -13.12 2.03 3.01
CA ARG A 139 -13.05 1.45 1.68
C ARG A 139 -12.22 2.31 0.74
N MET A 140 -11.30 1.66 0.05
CA MET A 140 -10.49 2.27 -0.99
C MET A 140 -11.03 1.88 -2.36
N ALA A 141 -11.56 2.86 -3.09
CA ALA A 141 -12.00 2.68 -4.48
C ALA A 141 -10.76 2.50 -5.36
N CYS A 142 -10.60 1.30 -5.93
CA CYS A 142 -9.49 0.95 -6.80
C CYS A 142 -9.85 1.16 -8.26
N VAL A 143 -8.90 1.68 -9.01
CA VAL A 143 -9.03 1.90 -10.45
C VAL A 143 -7.72 1.57 -11.17
N GLU A 144 -7.83 1.16 -12.42
CA GLU A 144 -6.68 0.90 -13.29
C GLU A 144 -6.78 1.63 -14.62
N LEU A 145 -5.64 1.96 -15.21
CA LEU A 145 -5.49 2.55 -16.53
C LEU A 145 -4.63 1.64 -17.39
N PRO A 146 -5.20 0.96 -18.41
CA PRO A 146 -4.41 0.28 -19.42
C PRO A 146 -3.56 1.30 -20.20
N LEU A 147 -2.26 1.03 -20.34
CA LEU A 147 -1.31 1.96 -20.97
C LEU A 147 -1.01 1.60 -22.43
N ALA A 148 -1.37 0.40 -22.89
CA ALA A 148 -1.10 -0.04 -24.24
C ALA A 148 -1.79 0.88 -25.26
N GLY A 149 -0.98 1.48 -26.15
CA GLY A 149 -1.46 2.39 -27.19
C GLY A 149 -1.92 3.77 -26.68
N LEU A 150 -1.79 4.04 -25.39
CA LEU A 150 -2.11 5.35 -24.83
C LEU A 150 -0.97 6.34 -25.12
N ALA A 151 -1.32 7.51 -25.66
CA ALA A 151 -0.36 8.63 -25.75
C ALA A 151 -0.17 9.28 -24.40
N ALA A 152 1.05 9.71 -24.08
CA ALA A 152 1.33 10.44 -22.86
C ALA A 152 0.47 11.71 -22.78
N PRO A 153 -0.26 11.94 -21.68
CA PRO A 153 -1.09 13.14 -21.55
C PRO A 153 -0.26 14.41 -21.51
N GLU A 154 -0.81 15.50 -22.04
CA GLU A 154 -0.17 16.81 -21.95
C GLU A 154 -0.06 17.28 -20.49
N VAL A 155 1.12 17.70 -20.07
CA VAL A 155 1.37 18.28 -18.75
C VAL A 155 1.18 19.80 -18.82
N ARG A 156 0.17 20.31 -18.14
CA ARG A 156 -0.11 21.75 -18.07
C ARG A 156 0.07 22.23 -16.64
N LEU A 157 1.00 23.14 -16.42
CA LEU A 157 1.36 23.69 -15.12
C LEU A 157 0.95 25.16 -15.02
N PRO A 158 0.62 25.66 -13.82
CA PRO A 158 0.50 27.08 -13.57
C PRO A 158 1.86 27.76 -13.72
N ALA A 159 1.84 29.07 -14.00
CA ALA A 159 3.06 29.87 -14.12
C ALA A 159 3.90 29.79 -12.84
N GLY A 160 5.23 29.64 -12.98
CA GLY A 160 6.16 29.55 -11.88
C GLY A 160 6.22 28.17 -11.20
N VAL A 161 5.53 27.17 -11.74
CA VAL A 161 5.65 25.78 -11.25
C VAL A 161 6.31 24.93 -12.31
N GLU A 162 7.24 24.08 -11.90
CA GLU A 162 7.86 23.07 -12.75
C GLU A 162 7.68 21.67 -12.16
N ILE A 163 7.79 20.62 -12.99
CA ILE A 163 7.88 19.23 -12.54
C ILE A 163 9.31 18.73 -12.72
N THR A 164 9.84 18.15 -11.65
CA THR A 164 11.12 17.45 -11.61
C THR A 164 10.93 16.10 -10.89
N SER A 165 12.03 15.41 -10.58
CA SER A 165 12.03 14.18 -9.78
C SER A 165 13.07 14.23 -8.67
N LEU A 166 12.91 13.37 -7.65
CA LEU A 166 13.93 13.19 -6.62
C LEU A 166 15.26 12.67 -7.19
N ALA A 167 15.24 11.93 -8.30
CA ALA A 167 16.47 11.53 -8.99
C ALA A 167 17.24 12.73 -9.55
N ALA A 168 16.52 13.69 -10.13
CA ALA A 168 17.13 14.89 -10.73
C ALA A 168 17.48 15.97 -9.68
N ARG A 169 16.69 16.06 -8.62
CA ARG A 169 16.84 17.06 -7.54
C ARG A 169 16.82 16.40 -6.16
N PRO A 170 17.86 15.61 -5.81
CA PRO A 170 17.96 14.95 -4.50
C PRO A 170 18.06 15.94 -3.33
N ASP A 171 18.49 17.16 -3.59
CA ASP A 171 18.53 18.28 -2.64
C ASP A 171 17.15 18.70 -2.14
N LEU A 172 16.09 18.42 -2.90
CA LEU A 172 14.70 18.73 -2.52
C LEU A 172 14.07 17.70 -1.57
N ARG A 173 14.77 16.64 -1.17
CA ARG A 173 14.24 15.63 -0.25
C ARG A 173 13.70 16.20 1.07
N PRO A 174 14.40 17.16 1.75
CA PRO A 174 13.82 17.80 2.94
C PRO A 174 12.52 18.56 2.64
N SER A 175 12.48 19.33 1.54
CA SER A 175 11.27 20.07 1.14
C SER A 175 10.12 19.14 0.73
N ALA A 176 10.43 17.99 0.13
CA ALA A 176 9.43 16.94 -0.17
C ALA A 176 8.83 16.34 1.10
N TYR A 177 9.64 16.15 2.16
CA TYR A 177 9.15 15.71 3.46
C TYR A 177 8.23 16.75 4.11
N GLU A 178 8.61 18.04 4.10
CA GLU A 178 7.74 19.10 4.60
C GLU A 178 6.37 19.12 3.87
N ALA A 179 6.39 18.95 2.55
CA ALA A 179 5.15 18.81 1.79
C ALA A 179 4.37 17.54 2.17
N ALA A 180 5.06 16.42 2.42
CA ALA A 180 4.42 15.18 2.86
C ALA A 180 3.73 15.35 4.22
N VAL A 181 4.36 16.01 5.19
CA VAL A 181 3.76 16.29 6.52
C VAL A 181 2.43 17.03 6.36
N GLU A 182 2.39 18.10 5.56
CA GLU A 182 1.17 18.87 5.32
C GLU A 182 0.11 18.06 4.58
N ILE A 183 0.50 17.29 3.57
CA ILE A 183 -0.40 16.52 2.72
C ILE A 183 -0.99 15.35 3.50
N PHE A 184 -0.20 14.61 4.30
CA PHE A 184 -0.70 13.51 5.13
C PHE A 184 -1.74 14.00 6.13
N ALA A 185 -1.49 15.13 6.81
CA ALA A 185 -2.44 15.72 7.75
C ALA A 185 -3.78 16.15 7.12
N ALA A 186 -3.85 16.25 5.79
CA ALA A 186 -5.05 16.64 5.05
C ALA A 186 -5.72 15.44 4.32
N LEU A 187 -5.23 14.21 4.50
CA LEU A 187 -5.84 13.04 3.87
C LEU A 187 -7.22 12.76 4.48
N PRO A 188 -8.19 12.38 3.65
CA PRO A 188 -9.52 11.98 4.11
C PRO A 188 -9.48 10.52 4.59
N ASP A 189 -8.91 10.29 5.76
CA ASP A 189 -8.84 8.99 6.43
C ASP A 189 -9.80 9.01 7.65
N PRO A 190 -10.45 7.89 8.02
CA PRO A 190 -11.30 7.81 9.21
C PRO A 190 -10.59 8.18 10.51
N ASP A 191 -9.31 7.87 10.60
CA ASP A 191 -8.44 8.18 11.74
C ASP A 191 -7.31 9.13 11.27
N PRO A 192 -6.80 10.05 12.12
CA PRO A 192 -5.72 10.95 11.75
C PRO A 192 -4.45 10.20 11.34
N VAL A 193 -3.93 10.49 10.15
CA VAL A 193 -2.69 9.91 9.62
C VAL A 193 -1.55 10.91 9.65
N GLU A 194 -0.33 10.40 9.77
CA GLU A 194 0.89 11.19 9.88
C GLU A 194 1.95 10.72 8.89
N ALA A 195 2.78 11.65 8.44
CA ALA A 195 3.95 11.31 7.64
C ALA A 195 5.01 10.55 8.44
N GLY A 196 4.95 10.62 9.78
CA GLY A 196 5.99 10.12 10.68
C GLY A 196 7.24 11.02 10.70
N THR A 197 8.34 10.55 11.28
CA THR A 197 9.62 11.26 11.23
C THR A 197 10.19 11.28 9.83
N PHE A 198 11.19 12.14 9.59
CA PHE A 198 11.91 12.19 8.30
C PHE A 198 12.52 10.82 7.93
N GLU A 199 13.05 10.11 8.91
CA GLU A 199 13.64 8.79 8.75
C GLU A 199 12.57 7.75 8.41
N GLU A 200 11.46 7.72 9.13
CA GLU A 200 10.34 6.80 8.86
C GLU A 200 9.74 7.04 7.46
N TRP A 201 9.46 8.31 7.13
CA TRP A 201 8.99 8.69 5.80
C TRP A 201 9.99 8.29 4.72
N SER A 202 11.28 8.51 4.95
CA SER A 202 12.32 8.14 3.99
C SER A 202 12.32 6.64 3.69
N VAL A 203 12.28 5.80 4.72
CA VAL A 203 12.25 4.33 4.57
C VAL A 203 10.95 3.86 3.93
N ARG A 204 9.81 4.46 4.32
CA ARG A 204 8.49 4.03 3.83
C ARG A 204 8.19 4.50 2.41
N ASP A 205 8.58 5.74 2.08
CA ASP A 205 8.06 6.41 0.89
C ASP A 205 9.13 6.71 -0.18
N VAL A 206 10.42 6.74 0.17
CA VAL A 206 11.50 7.14 -0.75
C VAL A 206 12.47 6.00 -1.02
N ASP A 207 13.05 5.42 0.04
CA ASP A 207 14.13 4.44 -0.08
C ASP A 207 13.60 3.00 -0.21
N VAL A 208 12.55 2.81 -1.00
CA VAL A 208 11.94 1.50 -1.24
C VAL A 208 12.52 0.86 -2.51
N PRO A 209 12.86 -0.43 -2.50
CA PRO A 209 13.54 -1.09 -3.63
C PRO A 209 12.78 -1.02 -4.96
N ASN A 210 11.45 -1.02 -4.91
CA ASN A 210 10.59 -0.91 -6.08
C ASN A 210 10.06 0.51 -6.34
N GLY A 211 10.62 1.52 -5.64
CA GLY A 211 10.27 2.94 -5.78
C GLY A 211 11.34 3.72 -6.55
N PRO A 212 11.23 3.85 -7.87
CA PRO A 212 12.23 4.57 -8.65
C PRO A 212 12.20 6.05 -8.30
N LEU A 213 13.38 6.63 -7.99
CA LEU A 213 13.49 8.05 -7.63
C LEU A 213 13.15 9.00 -8.79
N ASP A 214 13.25 8.57 -10.03
CA ASP A 214 12.77 9.31 -11.21
C ASP A 214 11.26 9.21 -11.39
N GLY A 215 10.59 8.22 -10.75
CA GLY A 215 9.15 8.10 -10.59
C GLY A 215 8.60 8.79 -9.33
N TYR A 216 9.47 9.38 -8.49
CA TYR A 216 9.06 10.26 -7.39
C TYR A 216 9.06 11.70 -7.91
N LEU A 217 7.91 12.11 -8.47
CA LEU A 217 7.76 13.39 -9.17
C LEU A 217 7.40 14.52 -8.20
N LEU A 218 8.06 15.66 -8.36
CA LEU A 218 7.91 16.86 -7.54
C LEU A 218 7.38 18.01 -8.38
N ALA A 219 6.33 18.68 -7.91
CA ALA A 219 5.95 20.00 -8.38
C ALA A 219 6.68 21.04 -7.51
N VAL A 220 7.46 21.91 -8.13
CA VAL A 220 8.34 22.86 -7.46
C VAL A 220 7.99 24.28 -7.86
N ALA A 221 7.95 25.18 -6.89
CA ALA A 221 7.82 26.62 -7.08
C ALA A 221 8.78 27.32 -6.11
N ASP A 222 9.55 28.30 -6.58
CA ASP A 222 10.52 29.07 -5.77
C ASP A 222 11.43 28.16 -4.94
N ASP A 223 11.99 27.11 -5.56
CA ASP A 223 12.84 26.06 -4.93
C ASP A 223 12.18 25.28 -3.78
N ALA A 224 10.87 25.36 -3.61
CA ALA A 224 10.13 24.61 -2.63
C ALA A 224 9.19 23.57 -3.30
N VAL A 225 9.06 22.38 -2.69
CA VAL A 225 8.11 21.38 -3.15
C VAL A 225 6.71 21.79 -2.71
N VAL A 226 5.82 22.00 -3.70
CA VAL A 226 4.43 22.41 -3.51
C VAL A 226 3.43 21.28 -3.74
N GLY A 227 3.91 20.15 -4.26
CA GLY A 227 3.14 18.93 -4.43
C GLY A 227 4.05 17.81 -4.92
N TYR A 228 3.61 16.58 -4.75
CA TYR A 228 4.37 15.43 -5.24
C TYR A 228 3.46 14.27 -5.65
N CYS A 229 4.04 13.35 -6.40
CA CYS A 229 3.44 12.09 -6.78
C CYS A 229 4.48 10.99 -6.63
N ARG A 230 4.08 9.84 -6.08
CA ARG A 230 4.95 8.70 -5.85
C ARG A 230 4.47 7.48 -6.62
N LEU A 231 5.38 6.85 -7.35
CA LEU A 231 5.14 5.65 -8.12
C LEU A 231 5.92 4.46 -7.54
N LEU A 232 5.34 3.27 -7.63
CA LEU A 232 6.00 2.00 -7.30
C LEU A 232 5.87 1.04 -8.48
N LEU A 233 6.97 0.36 -8.80
CA LEU A 233 6.93 -0.77 -9.72
C LEU A 233 6.27 -1.97 -9.05
N GLN A 234 5.31 -2.58 -9.73
CA GLN A 234 4.55 -3.74 -9.26
C GLN A 234 4.64 -4.87 -10.30
N GLU A 235 4.23 -6.07 -9.91
CA GLU A 235 4.17 -7.24 -10.80
C GLU A 235 5.44 -7.44 -11.64
N ARG A 236 6.60 -7.34 -10.99
CA ARG A 236 7.92 -7.46 -11.66
C ARG A 236 8.12 -6.42 -12.78
N GLY A 237 7.60 -5.20 -12.58
CA GLY A 237 7.72 -4.09 -13.52
C GLY A 237 6.65 -4.02 -14.60
N ARG A 238 5.71 -4.97 -14.66
CA ARG A 238 4.61 -4.94 -15.63
C ARG A 238 3.52 -3.92 -15.33
N SER A 239 3.36 -3.56 -14.06
CA SER A 239 2.44 -2.50 -13.64
C SER A 239 3.11 -1.46 -12.76
N VAL A 240 2.51 -0.27 -12.72
CA VAL A 240 2.92 0.85 -11.88
C VAL A 240 1.78 1.19 -10.93
N GLY A 241 2.06 1.09 -9.62
CA GLY A 241 1.20 1.62 -8.58
C GLY A 241 1.41 3.12 -8.42
N HIS A 242 0.36 3.89 -8.59
CA HIS A 242 0.35 5.32 -8.30
C HIS A 242 -0.11 5.50 -6.84
N MET A 243 0.85 5.55 -5.91
CA MET A 243 0.60 5.39 -4.48
C MET A 243 0.14 6.66 -3.79
N MET A 244 0.63 7.80 -4.21
CA MET A 244 0.30 9.09 -3.61
C MET A 244 0.32 10.19 -4.66
N THR A 245 -0.63 11.11 -4.57
CA THR A 245 -0.56 12.44 -5.17
C THR A 245 -1.13 13.45 -4.20
N GLY A 246 -0.36 14.44 -3.85
CA GLY A 246 -0.80 15.51 -2.99
C GLY A 246 -0.27 16.88 -3.42
N THR A 247 -0.97 17.91 -2.99
CA THR A 247 -0.59 19.31 -3.21
C THR A 247 -0.82 20.06 -1.91
N ARG A 248 0.17 20.87 -1.50
CA ARG A 248 0.07 21.71 -0.29
C ARG A 248 -1.16 22.60 -0.38
N SER A 249 -1.81 22.86 0.74
CA SER A 249 -3.12 23.54 0.82
C SER A 249 -3.15 24.89 0.09
N ALA A 250 -2.10 25.70 0.22
CA ALA A 250 -1.95 26.99 -0.47
C ALA A 250 -1.86 26.87 -2.01
N TRP A 251 -1.62 25.67 -2.53
CA TRP A 251 -1.43 25.40 -3.96
C TRP A 251 -2.54 24.54 -4.58
N GLN A 252 -3.53 24.15 -3.80
CA GLN A 252 -4.69 23.38 -4.28
C GLN A 252 -5.54 24.22 -5.26
N GLY A 253 -6.34 23.53 -6.09
CA GLY A 253 -7.24 24.17 -7.07
C GLY A 253 -6.53 24.77 -8.29
N ARG A 254 -5.20 24.68 -8.39
CA ARG A 254 -4.40 25.26 -9.51
C ARG A 254 -4.02 24.23 -10.60
N GLY A 255 -4.56 23.01 -10.54
CA GLY A 255 -4.31 21.96 -11.55
C GLY A 255 -3.01 21.15 -11.33
N ILE A 256 -2.25 21.39 -10.25
CA ILE A 256 -0.96 20.72 -9.99
C ILE A 256 -1.11 19.21 -9.84
N ALA A 257 -2.12 18.74 -9.08
CA ALA A 257 -2.37 17.30 -8.93
C ALA A 257 -2.68 16.61 -10.27
N GLN A 258 -3.45 17.27 -11.14
CA GLN A 258 -3.72 16.77 -12.50
C GLN A 258 -2.43 16.72 -13.33
N ALA A 259 -1.58 17.74 -13.26
CA ALA A 259 -0.31 17.79 -13.98
C ALA A 259 0.66 16.69 -13.51
N LEU A 260 0.76 16.47 -12.19
CA LEU A 260 1.55 15.38 -11.61
C LEU A 260 1.05 14.01 -12.09
N LYS A 261 -0.28 13.78 -12.12
CA LYS A 261 -0.83 12.53 -12.66
C LYS A 261 -0.55 12.35 -14.15
N ASN A 262 -0.63 13.41 -14.94
CA ASN A 262 -0.31 13.37 -16.37
C ASN A 262 1.19 13.00 -16.57
N ALA A 263 2.08 13.61 -15.80
CA ALA A 263 3.50 13.30 -15.82
C ALA A 263 3.77 11.84 -15.38
N ALA A 264 3.07 11.37 -14.34
CA ALA A 264 3.16 10.00 -13.85
C ALA A 264 2.74 8.97 -14.91
N ILE A 265 1.65 9.23 -15.64
CA ILE A 265 1.22 8.37 -16.77
C ILE A 265 2.29 8.39 -17.87
N GLY A 266 2.84 9.55 -18.21
CA GLY A 266 3.94 9.67 -19.18
C GLY A 266 5.16 8.86 -18.77
N TRP A 267 5.55 8.95 -17.50
CA TRP A 267 6.64 8.14 -16.93
C TRP A 267 6.37 6.64 -17.03
N ALA A 268 5.17 6.19 -16.65
CA ALA A 268 4.80 4.77 -16.69
C ALA A 268 4.80 4.21 -18.13
N ILE A 269 4.35 4.99 -19.11
CA ILE A 269 4.42 4.65 -20.54
C ILE A 269 5.88 4.51 -20.98
N ALA A 270 6.75 5.48 -20.60
CA ALA A 270 8.17 5.46 -20.94
C ALA A 270 8.91 4.28 -20.28
N ALA A 271 8.50 3.89 -19.07
CA ALA A 271 8.99 2.70 -18.37
C ALA A 271 8.49 1.37 -18.98
N GLY A 272 7.61 1.39 -19.98
CA GLY A 272 7.09 0.20 -20.64
C GLY A 272 6.06 -0.57 -19.84
N ALA A 273 5.42 0.06 -18.84
CA ALA A 273 4.38 -0.58 -18.05
C ALA A 273 3.13 -0.86 -18.88
N GLU A 274 2.47 -1.98 -18.61
CA GLU A 274 1.24 -2.39 -19.31
C GLU A 274 0.00 -1.66 -18.75
N ARG A 275 0.03 -1.36 -17.44
CA ARG A 275 -1.05 -0.65 -16.74
C ARG A 275 -0.55 0.17 -15.56
N MET A 276 -1.34 1.15 -15.17
CA MET A 276 -1.18 1.90 -13.92
C MET A 276 -2.38 1.63 -13.01
N THR A 277 -2.13 1.38 -11.72
CA THR A 277 -3.18 1.20 -10.71
C THR A 277 -3.13 2.35 -9.71
N THR A 278 -4.25 2.70 -9.12
CA THR A 278 -4.34 3.64 -7.99
C THR A 278 -5.58 3.37 -7.17
N GLU A 279 -5.53 3.77 -5.93
CA GLU A 279 -6.65 3.67 -4.99
C GLU A 279 -6.92 5.03 -4.34
N ASN A 280 -8.14 5.27 -3.94
CA ASN A 280 -8.55 6.49 -3.24
C ASN A 280 -9.66 6.16 -2.24
N ALA A 281 -9.63 6.81 -1.08
CA ALA A 281 -10.78 6.79 -0.19
C ALA A 281 -12.06 7.14 -0.94
N VAL A 282 -13.15 6.42 -0.68
CA VAL A 282 -14.44 6.63 -1.39
C VAL A 282 -14.90 8.08 -1.30
N GLY A 283 -14.62 8.77 -0.20
CA GLY A 283 -14.92 10.18 0.02
C GLY A 283 -14.05 11.18 -0.77
N ASN A 284 -12.93 10.73 -1.38
CA ASN A 284 -12.02 11.63 -2.13
C ASN A 284 -12.53 11.91 -3.56
N GLU A 285 -13.69 12.56 -3.67
CA GLU A 285 -14.32 12.85 -4.96
C GLU A 285 -13.44 13.68 -5.91
N PRO A 286 -12.68 14.69 -5.46
CA PRO A 286 -11.79 15.44 -6.36
C PRO A 286 -10.78 14.54 -7.09
N MET A 287 -10.11 13.62 -6.37
CA MET A 287 -9.13 12.72 -6.96
C MET A 287 -9.78 11.67 -7.86
N ARG A 288 -10.94 11.14 -7.45
CA ARG A 288 -11.74 10.22 -8.27
C ARG A 288 -12.22 10.87 -9.58
N ALA A 289 -12.59 12.15 -9.55
CA ALA A 289 -12.95 12.90 -10.76
C ALA A 289 -11.76 13.04 -11.72
N ILE A 290 -10.56 13.29 -11.20
CA ILE A 290 -9.32 13.31 -12.00
C ILE A 290 -9.09 11.94 -12.65
N ASN A 291 -9.19 10.86 -11.89
CA ASN A 291 -8.99 9.50 -12.42
C ASN A 291 -9.98 9.18 -13.54
N ARG A 292 -11.29 9.46 -13.35
CA ARG A 292 -12.30 9.25 -14.41
C ARG A 292 -11.97 10.04 -15.67
N LYS A 293 -11.56 11.30 -15.53
CA LYS A 293 -11.18 12.17 -16.66
C LYS A 293 -9.98 11.64 -17.43
N LEU A 294 -9.05 10.95 -16.74
CA LEU A 294 -7.86 10.34 -17.33
C LEU A 294 -8.13 8.96 -17.94
N GLY A 295 -9.36 8.44 -17.83
CA GLY A 295 -9.75 7.16 -18.42
C GLY A 295 -9.47 5.94 -17.54
N PHE A 296 -9.19 6.13 -16.26
CA PHE A 296 -9.12 5.02 -15.32
C PHE A 296 -10.49 4.31 -15.22
N VAL A 297 -10.47 3.00 -15.24
CA VAL A 297 -11.65 2.14 -15.11
C VAL A 297 -11.68 1.46 -13.74
N PRO A 298 -12.87 1.10 -13.21
CA PRO A 298 -12.97 0.43 -11.92
C PRO A 298 -12.23 -0.91 -11.89
N ALA A 299 -11.56 -1.17 -10.78
CA ALA A 299 -11.00 -2.47 -10.38
C ALA A 299 -11.63 -2.88 -9.04
N PRO A 300 -11.47 -4.14 -8.60
CA PRO A 300 -11.99 -4.56 -7.29
C PRO A 300 -11.46 -3.70 -6.15
N ASP A 301 -12.36 -3.16 -5.33
CA ASP A 301 -12.04 -2.28 -4.20
C ASP A 301 -11.31 -3.03 -3.07
N PHE A 302 -10.55 -2.31 -2.26
CA PHE A 302 -10.12 -2.80 -0.95
C PHE A 302 -11.11 -2.35 0.12
N VAL A 303 -11.60 -3.33 0.86
CA VAL A 303 -12.46 -3.15 2.03
C VAL A 303 -11.59 -3.28 3.27
N GLU A 304 -11.50 -2.22 4.05
CA GLU A 304 -10.81 -2.21 5.32
C GLU A 304 -11.76 -2.72 6.41
N LEU A 305 -11.44 -3.89 6.98
CA LEU A 305 -12.26 -4.49 8.03
C LEU A 305 -11.53 -4.41 9.37
N ARG A 306 -12.25 -4.05 10.41
CA ARG A 306 -11.77 -3.97 11.78
C ARG A 306 -12.48 -4.99 12.66
N GLY A 307 -11.71 -5.75 13.43
CA GLY A 307 -12.22 -6.73 14.39
C GLY A 307 -11.70 -6.45 15.81
N LEU A 308 -12.61 -6.43 16.78
CA LEU A 308 -12.28 -6.44 18.21
C LEU A 308 -11.83 -7.84 18.64
N LEU A 309 -10.83 -7.93 19.55
CA LEU A 309 -10.20 -9.18 19.98
C LEU A 309 -10.58 -9.58 21.40
#